data_de6492393627ad0690e14fa19db6ac2a
#
_entry.id   de6492393627ad0690e14fa19db6ac2a
#
_cell.length_a   1.000
_cell.length_b   1.000
_cell.length_c   1.000
_cell.angle_alpha   90.00
_cell.angle_beta   90.00
_cell.angle_gamma   90.00
#
_symmetry.space_group_name_H-M   'P 1'
#
loop_
_entity.id
_entity.type
_entity.pdbx_description
1 polymer ?
#
loop_
_entity_poly.entity_id
_entity_poly.type
_entity_poly.pdbx_seq_one_letter_code
_entity_poly.pdbx_strand_id
1 'polypeptide(L)'
;MTALFSPQKRVETWRRLWTALARAEHELGLPVSEEQVAELEAHVSDIDFAYAAEREKEVRHDVMAHIAAYGKAAPSAAGIIHLGATSCYVTDNGDLILFREGLRYLRGELLKLLKNLSLFAECYKATPTLGYTH
;
A
#
# COMPACT_ATOMS: atom_id res chain seq x y z
N MET A 1 -4.12 -12.21 -2.38
CA MET A 1 -3.07 -11.67 -3.26
C MET A 1 -3.60 -10.61 -4.23
N THR A 2 -4.60 -10.88 -5.07
CA THR A 2 -5.11 -9.91 -6.06
C THR A 2 -5.52 -8.57 -5.43
N ALA A 3 -6.25 -8.57 -4.32
CA ALA A 3 -6.63 -7.34 -3.62
C ALA A 3 -5.42 -6.55 -3.09
N LEU A 4 -4.36 -7.24 -2.64
CA LEU A 4 -3.16 -6.62 -2.08
C LEU A 4 -2.37 -5.83 -3.13
N PHE A 5 -2.31 -6.33 -4.37
CA PHE A 5 -1.61 -5.69 -5.48
C PHE A 5 -2.56 -5.00 -6.47
N SER A 6 -3.76 -4.63 -6.03
CA SER A 6 -4.70 -3.86 -6.85
C SER A 6 -4.26 -2.40 -6.98
N PRO A 7 -4.63 -1.71 -8.09
CA PRO A 7 -4.41 -0.27 -8.23
C PRO A 7 -5.02 0.53 -7.06
N GLN A 8 -6.20 0.15 -6.60
CA GLN A 8 -6.86 0.75 -5.44
C GLN A 8 -5.95 0.71 -4.20
N LYS A 9 -5.46 -0.48 -3.83
CA LYS A 9 -4.60 -0.65 -2.65
C LYS A 9 -3.29 0.11 -2.77
N ARG A 10 -2.69 0.15 -3.97
CA ARG A 10 -1.46 0.90 -4.25
C ARG A 10 -1.67 2.40 -3.99
N VAL A 11 -2.69 2.98 -4.59
CA VAL A 11 -2.95 4.42 -4.47
C VAL A 11 -3.42 4.80 -3.07
N GLU A 12 -4.23 3.97 -2.39
CA GLU A 12 -4.54 4.17 -0.97
C GLU A 12 -3.27 4.18 -0.09
N THR A 13 -2.30 3.32 -0.40
CA THR A 13 -1.03 3.30 0.32
C THR A 13 -0.25 4.59 0.10
N TRP A 14 -0.21 5.12 -1.12
CA TRP A 14 0.37 6.43 -1.41
C TRP A 14 -0.32 7.57 -0.64
N ARG A 15 -1.66 7.59 -0.65
CA ARG A 15 -2.44 8.60 0.08
C ARG A 15 -2.19 8.55 1.58
N ARG A 16 -2.08 7.36 2.17
CA ARG A 16 -1.70 7.18 3.58
C ARG A 16 -0.29 7.73 3.87
N LEU A 17 0.66 7.55 2.95
CA LEU A 17 2.01 8.10 3.09
C LEU A 17 2.00 9.62 3.00
N TRP A 18 1.25 10.23 2.07
CA TRP A 18 1.09 11.69 2.01
C TRP A 18 0.41 12.26 3.26
N THR A 19 -0.62 11.58 3.75
CA THR A 19 -1.29 11.99 5.00
C THR A 19 -0.35 11.91 6.20
N ALA A 20 0.46 10.85 6.28
CA ALA A 20 1.47 10.71 7.34
C ALA A 20 2.56 11.79 7.24
N LEU A 21 2.98 12.16 6.02
CA LEU A 21 3.92 13.27 5.78
C LEU A 21 3.32 14.58 6.28
N ALA A 22 2.11 14.92 5.85
CA ALA A 22 1.43 16.16 6.25
C ALA A 22 1.24 16.24 7.78
N ARG A 23 0.92 15.12 8.43
CA ARG A 23 0.81 15.06 9.89
C ARG A 23 2.16 15.32 10.57
N ALA A 24 3.23 14.69 10.09
CA ALA A 24 4.58 14.94 10.62
C ALA A 24 5.01 16.40 10.44
N GLU A 25 4.70 17.01 9.30
CA GLU A 25 4.99 18.41 9.01
C GLU A 25 4.21 19.34 9.94
N HIS A 26 2.92 19.06 10.20
CA HIS A 26 2.12 19.77 11.19
C HIS A 26 2.75 19.69 12.59
N GLU A 27 3.10 18.49 13.04
CA GLU A 27 3.73 18.27 14.36
C GLU A 27 5.08 18.97 14.52
N LEU A 28 5.82 19.15 13.43
CA LEU A 28 7.09 19.89 13.39
C LEU A 28 6.91 21.41 13.29
N GLY A 29 5.67 21.90 13.22
CA GLY A 29 5.35 23.32 13.17
C GLY A 29 5.52 23.95 11.78
N LEU A 30 5.52 23.16 10.71
CA LEU A 30 5.44 23.67 9.35
C LEU A 30 4.01 24.26 9.10
N PRO A 31 3.83 25.06 8.03
CA PRO A 31 2.54 25.70 7.73
C PRO A 31 1.52 24.70 7.14
N VAL A 32 1.27 23.64 7.87
CA VAL A 32 0.25 22.59 7.60
C VAL A 32 -0.73 22.61 8.75
N SER A 33 -2.04 22.81 8.48
CA SER A 33 -3.04 22.86 9.52
C SER A 33 -3.62 21.48 9.85
N GLU A 34 -4.18 21.33 11.07
CA GLU A 34 -4.86 20.09 11.48
C GLU A 34 -6.08 19.79 10.59
N GLU A 35 -6.79 20.84 10.14
CA GLU A 35 -7.92 20.69 9.23
C GLU A 35 -7.51 20.10 7.88
N GLN A 36 -6.35 20.50 7.34
CA GLN A 36 -5.78 19.94 6.11
C GLN A 36 -5.43 18.47 6.28
N VAL A 37 -4.82 18.10 7.39
CA VAL A 37 -4.52 16.69 7.70
C VAL A 37 -5.79 15.87 7.83
N ALA A 38 -6.80 16.38 8.54
CA ALA A 38 -8.09 15.70 8.70
C ALA A 38 -8.83 15.51 7.36
N GLU A 39 -8.77 16.51 6.48
CA GLU A 39 -9.35 16.40 5.14
C GLU A 39 -8.65 15.34 4.30
N LEU A 40 -7.32 15.24 4.34
CA LEU A 40 -6.58 14.16 3.68
C LEU A 40 -6.99 12.80 4.24
N GLU A 41 -7.07 12.64 5.56
CA GLU A 41 -7.49 11.38 6.18
C GLU A 41 -8.87 10.93 5.73
N ALA A 42 -9.82 11.85 5.63
CA ALA A 42 -11.20 11.57 5.22
C ALA A 42 -11.29 11.04 3.78
N HIS A 43 -10.37 11.44 2.90
CA HIS A 43 -10.41 11.13 1.47
C HIS A 43 -9.35 10.12 0.98
N VAL A 44 -8.75 9.34 1.88
CA VAL A 44 -7.72 8.33 1.52
C VAL A 44 -8.23 7.34 0.48
N SER A 45 -9.48 6.89 0.59
CA SER A 45 -10.06 5.86 -0.30
C SER A 45 -10.87 6.41 -1.47
N ASP A 46 -11.11 7.72 -1.54
CA ASP A 46 -11.91 8.38 -2.58
C ASP A 46 -11.09 8.64 -3.85
N ILE A 47 -10.73 7.58 -4.57
CA ILE A 47 -9.81 7.67 -5.70
C ILE A 47 -10.58 7.81 -7.00
N ASP A 48 -10.43 8.97 -7.67
CA ASP A 48 -10.91 9.21 -9.03
C ASP A 48 -9.85 8.78 -10.05
N PHE A 49 -9.86 7.49 -10.40
CA PHE A 49 -8.93 6.91 -11.38
C PHE A 49 -9.11 7.51 -12.79
N ALA A 50 -10.34 7.88 -13.15
CA ALA A 50 -10.61 8.46 -14.47
C ALA A 50 -9.94 9.84 -14.59
N TYR A 51 -10.09 10.68 -13.58
CA TYR A 51 -9.42 11.98 -13.52
C TYR A 51 -7.90 11.84 -13.48
N ALA A 52 -7.37 10.91 -12.67
CA ALA A 52 -5.94 10.65 -12.60
C ALA A 52 -5.37 10.23 -13.97
N ALA A 53 -6.05 9.33 -14.68
CA ALA A 53 -5.62 8.89 -16.01
C ALA A 53 -5.64 10.01 -17.08
N GLU A 54 -6.64 10.90 -17.06
CA GLU A 54 -6.66 12.07 -17.95
C GLU A 54 -5.53 13.05 -17.60
N ARG A 55 -5.33 13.30 -16.30
CA ARG A 55 -4.27 14.20 -15.85
C ARG A 55 -2.87 13.65 -16.17
N GLU A 56 -2.68 12.33 -16.10
CA GLU A 56 -1.41 11.69 -16.45
C GLU A 56 -1.03 11.89 -17.91
N LYS A 57 -1.99 11.90 -18.84
CA LYS A 57 -1.73 12.19 -20.25
C LYS A 57 -1.13 13.59 -20.46
N GLU A 58 -1.52 14.56 -19.62
CA GLU A 58 -1.02 15.94 -19.69
C GLU A 58 0.36 16.07 -19.04
N VAL A 59 0.48 15.58 -17.77
CA VAL A 59 1.70 15.78 -16.97
C VAL A 59 2.77 14.73 -17.22
N ARG A 60 2.40 13.58 -17.83
CA ARG A 60 3.27 12.44 -18.14
C ARG A 60 4.00 11.90 -16.90
N HIS A 61 3.31 11.90 -15.77
CA HIS A 61 3.85 11.48 -14.48
C HIS A 61 2.71 10.98 -13.58
N ASP A 62 2.71 9.69 -13.25
CA ASP A 62 1.66 9.01 -12.49
C ASP A 62 1.48 9.60 -11.07
N VAL A 63 2.57 9.77 -10.33
CA VAL A 63 2.51 10.34 -8.96
C VAL A 63 1.91 11.74 -8.98
N MET A 64 2.32 12.61 -9.92
CA MET A 64 1.78 13.97 -10.04
C MET A 64 0.30 13.98 -10.43
N ALA A 65 -0.13 13.05 -11.27
CA ALA A 65 -1.53 12.87 -11.61
C ALA A 65 -2.38 12.46 -10.40
N HIS A 66 -1.87 11.56 -9.57
CA HIS A 66 -2.53 11.14 -8.34
C HIS A 66 -2.51 12.21 -7.24
N ILE A 67 -1.47 13.07 -7.18
CA ILE A 67 -1.47 14.26 -6.32
C ILE A 67 -2.60 15.21 -6.74
N ALA A 68 -2.75 15.49 -8.03
CA ALA A 68 -3.83 16.34 -8.53
C ALA A 68 -5.23 15.75 -8.23
N ALA A 69 -5.39 14.43 -8.40
CA ALA A 69 -6.63 13.73 -8.06
C ALA A 69 -6.93 13.76 -6.55
N TYR A 70 -5.92 13.68 -5.71
CA TYR A 70 -6.08 13.80 -4.26
C TYR A 70 -6.41 15.23 -3.85
N GLY A 71 -5.74 16.24 -4.43
CA GLY A 71 -6.05 17.65 -4.19
C GLY A 71 -7.46 18.05 -4.65
N LYS A 72 -8.02 17.38 -5.67
CA LYS A 72 -9.41 17.56 -6.07
C LYS A 72 -10.38 17.03 -4.99
N ALA A 73 -10.04 15.92 -4.33
CA ALA A 73 -10.85 15.34 -3.25
C ALA A 73 -10.66 16.09 -1.92
N ALA A 74 -9.48 16.67 -1.68
CA ALA A 74 -9.10 17.43 -0.49
C ALA A 74 -8.59 18.83 -0.87
N PRO A 75 -9.48 19.77 -1.25
CA PRO A 75 -9.08 21.06 -1.83
C PRO A 75 -8.28 21.95 -0.88
N SER A 76 -8.56 21.96 0.42
CA SER A 76 -7.81 22.78 1.39
C SER A 76 -6.37 22.31 1.55
N ALA A 77 -6.13 21.02 1.35
CA ALA A 77 -4.83 20.39 1.47
C ALA A 77 -4.06 20.30 0.14
N ALA A 78 -4.65 20.69 -1.00
CA ALA A 78 -4.05 20.47 -2.31
C ALA A 78 -2.62 21.02 -2.46
N GLY A 79 -2.31 22.14 -1.79
CA GLY A 79 -0.99 22.77 -1.86
C GLY A 79 0.08 22.13 -0.97
N ILE A 80 -0.30 21.25 -0.04
CA ILE A 80 0.64 20.62 0.92
C ILE A 80 0.83 19.14 0.66
N ILE A 81 0.05 18.52 -0.22
CA ILE A 81 0.27 17.13 -0.60
C ILE A 81 1.67 17.03 -1.23
N HIS A 82 2.50 16.11 -0.74
CA HIS A 82 3.82 15.86 -1.29
C HIS A 82 4.85 16.98 -1.02
N LEU A 83 4.58 17.88 -0.08
CA LEU A 83 5.48 18.97 0.28
C LEU A 83 6.85 18.39 0.72
N GLY A 84 7.93 18.95 0.19
CA GLY A 84 9.29 18.51 0.53
C GLY A 84 9.68 17.09 0.10
N ALA A 85 8.79 16.32 -0.52
CA ALA A 85 9.05 14.94 -0.91
C ALA A 85 9.40 14.80 -2.41
N THR A 86 9.98 13.68 -2.77
CA THR A 86 10.14 13.21 -4.15
C THR A 86 9.19 12.05 -4.44
N SER A 87 8.97 11.72 -5.73
CA SER A 87 8.10 10.62 -6.14
C SER A 87 8.45 9.30 -5.46
N CYS A 88 9.75 9.02 -5.26
CA CYS A 88 10.23 7.82 -4.57
C CYS A 88 9.76 7.73 -3.11
N TYR A 89 9.37 8.83 -2.49
CA TYR A 89 8.80 8.78 -1.14
C TYR A 89 7.56 7.86 -1.09
N VAL A 90 6.65 7.98 -2.04
CA VAL A 90 5.44 7.14 -2.06
C VAL A 90 5.61 5.86 -2.85
N THR A 91 6.37 5.86 -3.96
CA THR A 91 6.56 4.65 -4.77
C THR A 91 7.35 3.60 -4.01
N ASP A 92 8.54 3.93 -3.53
CA ASP A 92 9.43 2.96 -2.90
C ASP A 92 8.92 2.51 -1.53
N ASN A 93 8.46 3.46 -0.69
CA ASN A 93 7.88 3.11 0.60
C ASN A 93 6.54 2.36 0.44
N GLY A 94 5.72 2.74 -0.54
CA GLY A 94 4.49 2.04 -0.87
C GLY A 94 4.75 0.59 -1.27
N ASP A 95 5.70 0.35 -2.16
CA ASP A 95 6.09 -0.99 -2.59
C ASP A 95 6.64 -1.83 -1.42
N LEU A 96 7.48 -1.26 -0.55
CA LEU A 96 7.97 -1.94 0.64
C LEU A 96 6.84 -2.34 1.61
N ILE A 97 5.84 -1.48 1.79
CA ILE A 97 4.66 -1.79 2.61
C ILE A 97 3.89 -2.97 1.99
N LEU A 98 3.62 -2.93 0.68
CA LEU A 98 2.89 -3.99 -0.02
C LEU A 98 3.67 -5.31 -0.03
N PHE A 99 4.99 -5.28 -0.25
CA PHE A 99 5.84 -6.47 -0.18
C PHE A 99 5.83 -7.08 1.23
N ARG A 100 5.94 -6.27 2.26
CA ARG A 100 5.84 -6.76 3.65
C ARG A 100 4.49 -7.44 3.92
N GLU A 101 3.39 -6.86 3.45
CA GLU A 101 2.06 -7.45 3.57
C GLU A 101 1.97 -8.77 2.77
N GLY A 102 2.53 -8.80 1.56
CA GLY A 102 2.61 -10.00 0.72
C GLY A 102 3.39 -11.13 1.38
N LEU A 103 4.56 -10.83 1.94
CA LEU A 103 5.37 -11.81 2.67
C LEU A 103 4.67 -12.34 3.92
N ARG A 104 3.94 -11.49 4.65
CA ARG A 104 3.12 -11.91 5.80
C ARG A 104 2.01 -12.88 5.38
N TYR A 105 1.36 -12.60 4.26
CA TYR A 105 0.36 -13.49 3.69
C TYR A 105 0.96 -14.85 3.32
N LEU A 106 2.07 -14.86 2.56
CA LEU A 106 2.77 -16.09 2.17
C LEU A 106 3.22 -16.90 3.39
N ARG A 107 3.76 -16.22 4.42
CA ARG A 107 4.11 -16.90 5.68
C ARG A 107 2.89 -17.59 6.30
N GLY A 108 1.72 -16.95 6.29
CA GLY A 108 0.48 -17.55 6.79
C GLY A 108 0.10 -18.82 6.05
N GLU A 109 0.20 -18.82 4.72
CA GLU A 109 -0.10 -19.99 3.90
C GLU A 109 0.92 -21.13 4.09
N LEU A 110 2.20 -20.80 4.20
CA LEU A 110 3.25 -21.78 4.50
C LEU A 110 3.06 -22.45 5.88
N LEU A 111 2.65 -21.69 6.89
CA LEU A 111 2.36 -22.26 8.22
C LEU A 111 1.18 -23.23 8.17
N LYS A 112 0.14 -22.94 7.39
CA LYS A 112 -0.98 -23.88 7.17
C LYS A 112 -0.51 -25.15 6.48
N LEU A 113 0.32 -25.02 5.44
CA LEU A 113 0.91 -26.16 4.73
C LEU A 113 1.75 -27.02 5.67
N LEU A 114 2.66 -26.43 6.43
CA LEU A 114 3.50 -27.12 7.41
C LEU A 114 2.67 -27.88 8.44
N LYS A 115 1.61 -27.24 8.96
CA LYS A 115 0.69 -27.91 9.89
C LYS A 115 0.04 -29.14 9.27
N ASN A 116 -0.45 -29.04 8.02
CA ASN A 116 -1.10 -30.16 7.34
C ASN A 116 -0.10 -31.31 7.07
N LEU A 117 1.12 -30.97 6.63
CA LEU A 117 2.17 -31.96 6.42
C LEU A 117 2.60 -32.63 7.72
N SER A 118 2.70 -31.89 8.81
CA SER A 118 3.02 -32.44 10.14
C SER A 118 1.94 -33.42 10.61
N LEU A 119 0.66 -33.09 10.46
CA LEU A 119 -0.45 -33.97 10.79
C LEU A 119 -0.45 -35.25 9.93
N PHE A 120 -0.20 -35.09 8.62
CA PHE A 120 -0.06 -36.23 7.71
C PHE A 120 1.11 -37.14 8.12
N ALA A 121 2.29 -36.57 8.35
CA ALA A 121 3.46 -37.32 8.78
C ALA A 121 3.20 -38.06 10.11
N GLU A 122 2.57 -37.43 11.08
CA GLU A 122 2.22 -38.04 12.35
C GLU A 122 1.23 -39.19 12.17
N CYS A 123 0.24 -39.04 11.31
CA CYS A 123 -0.75 -40.07 11.00
C CYS A 123 -0.13 -41.32 10.38
N TYR A 124 0.84 -41.15 9.48
CA TYR A 124 1.39 -42.24 8.66
C TYR A 124 2.80 -42.70 9.07
N LYS A 125 3.40 -42.13 10.09
CA LYS A 125 4.81 -42.44 10.54
C LYS A 125 5.07 -43.93 10.80
N ALA A 126 4.06 -44.70 11.15
CA ALA A 126 4.19 -46.12 11.44
C ALA A 126 3.68 -47.05 10.31
N THR A 127 3.26 -46.45 9.19
CA THR A 127 2.75 -47.21 8.03
C THR A 127 3.92 -47.80 7.23
N PRO A 128 4.04 -49.14 7.09
CA PRO A 128 5.07 -49.75 6.27
C PRO A 128 4.90 -49.38 4.80
N THR A 129 5.99 -49.06 4.11
CA THR A 129 5.99 -48.80 2.71
C THR A 129 7.23 -49.35 2.04
N LEU A 130 7.14 -49.71 0.73
CA LEU A 130 8.29 -50.10 -0.07
C LEU A 130 9.05 -48.84 -0.51
N GLY A 131 10.34 -48.82 -0.24
CA GLY A 131 11.26 -47.79 -0.74
C GLY A 131 12.20 -48.40 -1.81
N TYR A 132 12.07 -47.92 -3.03
CA TYR A 132 13.03 -48.28 -4.11
C TYR A 132 14.10 -47.20 -4.13
N THR A 133 15.34 -47.56 -3.85
CA THR A 133 16.46 -46.61 -3.79
C THR A 133 17.23 -46.49 -5.11
N HIS A 134 17.19 -47.52 -5.94
CA HIS A 134 17.92 -47.56 -7.24
C HIS A 134 17.14 -48.33 -8.29
#